data_bbb4bbf86c001e90097a2d7f4c30350d
#
_entry.id   bbb4bbf86c001e90097a2d7f4c30350d
#
_cell.length_a   1.000
_cell.length_b   1.000
_cell.length_c   1.000
_cell.angle_alpha   90.00
_cell.angle_beta   90.00
_cell.angle_gamma   90.00
#
_symmetry.space_group_name_H-M   'P 1'
#
loop_
_entity.id
_entity.type
_entity.pdbx_description
1 polymer ?
#
loop_
_entity_poly.entity_id
_entity_poly.type
_entity_poly.pdbx_seq_one_letter_code
_entity_poly.pdbx_strand_id
1 'polypeptide(L)'
;MINDKMITISIQTICKMRKKIVFGTMALLILGCRAATSQESQQKSKSIVILYENDAHCGIDGYTKIAGLRDAINQSDTAYAAAVCCGDFLQGNTTGAISKGQYIADILRLMDYHALTLGNHEFDYGVPRMRALLEQAGTPVVCANFYEAGEPEPVYAPYVIRQYGDKKVAYVGAVTPETMILEGYSFYDTNGILLYDLKPKTFYQLIQQAVDDARQAGADYVVLLSHVGETPQSMGFSSHRLVNNTRGIDIVLDGHSHEIIEGVKVKNLDGREIIVTQTGTQFANVGKLVITPDGRFITQLIKGKDIDSENAAVSAAVEGIHQKVKAVTSEVVAHSDYRLVVSDENAQWIVRGQETNAGDLVADAYRHTMKADLGFENGGGIRNDIMAGDITYGHIIGMLPYDNTLRRISVRASQLVTMLTRCTALVPVLDGNFPQCSGLRFTIHSKSHTVSDIEILQADGTYAPIDMQRTYSVALTSYNHDSGGFFDCFKQCPVLEESSIRYYEALANYLRNVLGGTTGEAYAQPQGRIRIVED
;
A
#
# COMPACT_ATOMS: atom_id res chain seq x y z
N MET A 1 66.25 16.60 13.55
CA MET A 1 67.57 16.07 13.14
C MET A 1 67.38 14.69 12.54
N ILE A 2 67.69 14.61 11.23
CA ILE A 2 68.18 13.46 10.48
C ILE A 2 67.16 12.32 10.22
N ASN A 3 66.92 11.85 9.02
CA ASN A 3 67.16 12.22 7.60
C ASN A 3 66.35 11.27 6.71
N ASP A 4 65.94 11.79 5.62
CA ASP A 4 65.43 11.10 4.41
C ASP A 4 66.40 10.00 3.92
N LYS A 5 65.80 8.96 3.31
CA LYS A 5 66.22 8.50 1.98
C LYS A 5 65.15 7.71 1.26
N MET A 6 64.68 8.31 0.19
CA MET A 6 63.99 7.69 -0.95
C MET A 6 64.82 6.53 -1.53
N ILE A 7 64.08 5.49 -1.97
CA ILE A 7 64.56 4.60 -3.02
C ILE A 7 63.50 4.50 -4.10
N THR A 8 63.73 5.25 -5.15
CA THR A 8 63.07 5.14 -6.46
C THR A 8 63.74 3.99 -7.21
N ILE A 9 63.04 2.90 -7.53
CA ILE A 9 63.52 1.88 -8.45
C ILE A 9 62.75 2.02 -9.76
N SER A 10 63.52 2.36 -10.79
CA SER A 10 63.12 2.67 -12.15
C SER A 10 62.65 1.44 -12.93
N ILE A 11 61.51 1.59 -13.66
CA ILE A 11 60.85 0.62 -14.54
C ILE A 11 61.65 0.33 -15.85
N GLN A 12 62.95 0.66 -15.93
CA GLN A 12 63.73 0.50 -17.17
C GLN A 12 64.60 -0.76 -17.28
N THR A 13 64.58 -1.69 -16.30
CA THR A 13 65.52 -2.84 -16.31
C THR A 13 64.94 -4.18 -16.71
N ILE A 14 63.62 -4.26 -17.05
CA ILE A 14 62.95 -5.55 -17.42
C ILE A 14 62.82 -5.76 -18.95
N CYS A 15 63.28 -4.84 -19.77
CA CYS A 15 63.07 -4.93 -21.24
C CYS A 15 64.30 -5.43 -22.03
N LYS A 16 65.33 -6.03 -21.42
CA LYS A 16 66.56 -6.40 -22.14
C LYS A 16 67.06 -7.87 -22.04
N MET A 17 66.18 -8.81 -21.65
CA MET A 17 66.62 -10.24 -21.64
C MET A 17 65.60 -11.18 -22.28
N ARG A 18 65.24 -10.98 -23.55
CA ARG A 18 64.64 -12.03 -24.41
C ARG A 18 64.90 -11.79 -25.89
N LYS A 19 66.20 -11.86 -26.25
CA LYS A 19 66.62 -12.16 -27.62
C LYS A 19 67.87 -13.04 -27.56
N LYS A 20 67.71 -14.33 -27.76
CA LYS A 20 68.57 -15.32 -28.36
C LYS A 20 68.15 -16.71 -27.88
N ILE A 21 67.48 -17.42 -28.73
CA ILE A 21 67.78 -18.78 -29.17
C ILE A 21 66.81 -19.04 -30.31
N VAL A 22 67.36 -19.10 -31.48
CA VAL A 22 66.71 -19.45 -32.76
C VAL A 22 67.41 -20.70 -33.31
N PHE A 23 66.65 -21.52 -33.94
CA PHE A 23 66.96 -22.60 -34.87
C PHE A 23 67.23 -24.02 -34.36
N GLY A 24 66.45 -24.89 -34.86
CA GLY A 24 66.73 -26.31 -35.15
C GLY A 24 65.55 -27.19 -34.73
N THR A 25 64.65 -27.55 -35.55
CA THR A 25 64.59 -28.66 -36.48
C THR A 25 63.23 -28.78 -37.11
N MET A 26 63.23 -28.76 -38.40
CA MET A 26 62.09 -29.05 -39.26
C MET A 26 62.06 -30.56 -39.50
N ALA A 27 60.98 -31.25 -39.16
CA ALA A 27 60.70 -32.58 -39.66
C ALA A 27 59.17 -32.82 -39.69
N LEU A 28 58.70 -33.04 -40.86
CA LEU A 28 57.41 -33.56 -41.29
C LEU A 28 56.66 -34.46 -40.28
N LEU A 29 55.37 -34.21 -40.13
CA LEU A 29 54.36 -35.26 -40.10
C LEU A 29 53.02 -34.69 -40.61
N ILE A 30 52.60 -35.30 -41.69
CA ILE A 30 51.41 -35.05 -42.49
C ILE A 30 50.24 -35.83 -41.87
N LEU A 31 49.04 -35.24 -41.99
CA LEU A 31 47.69 -35.78 -41.86
C LEU A 31 47.17 -36.15 -40.45
N GLY A 32 46.22 -35.37 -40.09
CA GLY A 32 45.21 -35.65 -39.09
C GLY A 32 44.22 -34.47 -38.98
N CYS A 33 43.59 -34.04 -40.08
CA CYS A 33 42.39 -33.19 -40.00
C CYS A 33 41.27 -33.99 -39.31
N ARG A 34 41.29 -34.00 -37.94
CA ARG A 34 40.08 -34.19 -37.22
C ARG A 34 39.40 -32.83 -37.16
N ALA A 35 38.32 -32.67 -37.90
CA ALA A 35 37.35 -31.64 -37.69
C ALA A 35 36.90 -31.77 -36.20
N ALA A 36 37.45 -30.94 -35.33
CA ALA A 36 36.82 -30.62 -34.08
C ALA A 36 35.56 -29.84 -34.47
N THR A 37 34.48 -30.56 -34.66
CA THR A 37 33.17 -29.96 -34.53
C THR A 37 33.13 -29.41 -33.12
N SER A 38 33.33 -28.11 -33.01
CA SER A 38 32.89 -27.36 -31.85
C SER A 38 31.36 -27.55 -31.83
N GLN A 39 30.92 -28.56 -31.09
CA GLN A 39 29.60 -28.50 -30.50
C GLN A 39 29.69 -27.29 -29.54
N GLU A 40 29.45 -26.08 -30.05
CA GLU A 40 28.82 -25.06 -29.25
C GLU A 40 27.55 -25.72 -28.74
N SER A 41 27.59 -26.17 -27.49
CA SER A 41 26.38 -26.44 -26.75
C SER A 41 25.63 -25.11 -26.82
N GLN A 42 24.63 -25.01 -27.70
CA GLN A 42 23.63 -23.95 -27.62
C GLN A 42 23.04 -24.09 -26.22
N GLN A 43 23.58 -23.32 -25.30
CA GLN A 43 22.99 -23.18 -23.98
C GLN A 43 21.59 -22.63 -24.24
N LYS A 44 20.59 -23.52 -24.15
CA LYS A 44 19.19 -23.18 -24.40
C LYS A 44 18.90 -21.96 -23.55
N SER A 45 18.55 -20.82 -24.15
CA SER A 45 18.22 -19.61 -23.41
C SER A 45 17.08 -19.93 -22.45
N LYS A 46 17.29 -19.65 -21.15
CA LYS A 46 16.31 -19.94 -20.10
C LYS A 46 15.19 -18.89 -20.13
N SER A 47 14.00 -19.28 -19.74
CA SER A 47 12.92 -18.34 -19.45
C SER A 47 13.27 -17.47 -18.26
N ILE A 48 12.68 -16.27 -18.18
CA ILE A 48 12.71 -15.42 -16.98
C ILE A 48 11.34 -15.54 -16.32
N VAL A 49 11.31 -15.95 -15.06
CA VAL A 49 10.09 -16.04 -14.25
C VAL A 49 10.12 -14.92 -13.23
N ILE A 50 9.16 -14.02 -13.31
CA ILE A 50 9.00 -12.92 -12.35
C ILE A 50 7.75 -13.23 -11.52
N LEU A 51 7.96 -13.51 -10.23
CA LEU A 51 6.90 -13.61 -9.25
C LEU A 51 6.58 -12.22 -8.75
N TYR A 52 5.29 -11.90 -8.60
CA TYR A 52 4.88 -10.57 -8.16
C TYR A 52 3.69 -10.63 -7.21
N GLU A 53 3.61 -9.64 -6.37
CA GLU A 53 2.49 -9.38 -5.49
C GLU A 53 2.20 -7.88 -5.41
N ASN A 54 0.99 -7.55 -4.99
CA ASN A 54 0.50 -6.22 -4.71
C ASN A 54 -0.42 -6.26 -3.50
N ASP A 55 -0.58 -5.13 -2.82
CA ASP A 55 -1.56 -4.95 -1.74
C ASP A 55 -1.45 -6.05 -0.66
N ALA A 56 -0.20 -6.34 -0.24
CA ALA A 56 0.07 -7.34 0.79
C ALA A 56 -0.56 -6.94 2.14
N HIS A 57 -0.70 -5.63 2.41
CA HIS A 57 -1.34 -5.07 3.60
C HIS A 57 -0.97 -5.82 4.89
N CYS A 58 0.33 -6.04 5.07
CA CYS A 58 0.89 -6.78 6.20
C CYS A 58 0.40 -8.24 6.33
N GLY A 59 -0.05 -8.86 5.25
CA GLY A 59 -0.35 -10.30 5.19
C GLY A 59 0.92 -11.14 5.19
N ILE A 60 1.64 -11.19 6.32
CA ILE A 60 3.03 -11.62 6.41
C ILE A 60 3.29 -13.08 6.01
N ASP A 61 2.30 -13.97 6.10
CA ASP A 61 2.45 -15.39 5.74
C ASP A 61 2.73 -15.60 4.25
N GLY A 62 2.25 -14.70 3.39
CA GLY A 62 2.46 -14.79 1.94
C GLY A 62 3.92 -14.63 1.52
N TYR A 63 4.72 -13.89 2.28
CA TYR A 63 6.13 -13.69 1.97
C TYR A 63 6.93 -15.00 2.04
N THR A 64 6.58 -15.91 2.97
CA THR A 64 7.25 -17.22 3.09
C THR A 64 7.09 -18.03 1.80
N LYS A 65 5.91 -17.95 1.20
CA LYS A 65 5.48 -18.71 0.02
C LYS A 65 6.09 -18.18 -1.27
N ILE A 66 6.05 -16.86 -1.49
CA ILE A 66 6.65 -16.26 -2.69
C ILE A 66 8.17 -16.46 -2.70
N ALA A 67 8.83 -16.31 -1.55
CA ALA A 67 10.26 -16.56 -1.41
C ALA A 67 10.60 -18.05 -1.67
N GLY A 68 9.83 -18.97 -1.08
CA GLY A 68 10.01 -20.41 -1.29
C GLY A 68 9.81 -20.83 -2.75
N LEU A 69 8.78 -20.29 -3.42
CA LEU A 69 8.52 -20.57 -4.83
C LEU A 69 9.65 -20.04 -5.74
N ARG A 70 10.15 -18.83 -5.49
CA ARG A 70 11.32 -18.28 -6.19
C ARG A 70 12.53 -19.19 -6.04
N ASP A 71 12.82 -19.59 -4.81
CA ASP A 71 13.99 -20.44 -4.52
C ASP A 71 13.88 -21.82 -5.18
N ALA A 72 12.68 -22.41 -5.19
CA ALA A 72 12.43 -23.69 -5.88
C ALA A 72 12.67 -23.59 -7.39
N ILE A 73 12.25 -22.48 -8.03
CA ILE A 73 12.51 -22.26 -9.46
C ILE A 73 14.00 -22.09 -9.73
N ASN A 74 14.71 -21.29 -8.93
CA ASN A 74 16.16 -21.08 -9.07
C ASN A 74 16.95 -22.39 -8.87
N GLN A 75 16.55 -23.23 -7.91
CA GLN A 75 17.20 -24.53 -7.66
C GLN A 75 16.98 -25.53 -8.81
N SER A 76 15.86 -25.44 -9.52
CA SER A 76 15.59 -26.32 -10.66
C SER A 76 16.46 -26.03 -11.87
N ASP A 77 17.15 -24.89 -11.92
CA ASP A 77 18.00 -24.39 -13.02
C ASP A 77 17.29 -24.34 -14.40
N THR A 78 15.97 -24.34 -14.41
CA THR A 78 15.15 -24.32 -15.65
C THR A 78 14.84 -22.90 -16.14
N ALA A 79 14.87 -21.92 -15.23
CA ALA A 79 14.59 -20.52 -15.49
C ALA A 79 15.39 -19.62 -14.52
N TYR A 80 15.49 -18.34 -14.85
CA TYR A 80 15.88 -17.30 -13.90
C TYR A 80 14.64 -16.86 -13.14
N ALA A 81 14.64 -16.91 -11.80
CA ALA A 81 13.50 -16.47 -11.00
C ALA A 81 13.82 -15.15 -10.29
N ALA A 82 12.86 -14.24 -10.33
CA ALA A 82 12.84 -12.97 -9.64
C ALA A 82 11.58 -12.84 -8.80
N ALA A 83 11.58 -11.97 -7.79
CA ALA A 83 10.39 -11.50 -7.11
C ALA A 83 10.35 -9.97 -7.11
N VAL A 84 9.16 -9.38 -7.26
CA VAL A 84 8.92 -7.93 -7.25
C VAL A 84 7.62 -7.62 -6.50
N CYS A 85 7.50 -6.38 -5.99
CA CYS A 85 6.32 -5.90 -5.27
C CYS A 85 5.76 -4.64 -5.93
N CYS A 86 4.42 -4.59 -6.05
CA CYS A 86 3.69 -3.50 -6.68
C CYS A 86 2.98 -2.57 -5.66
N GLY A 87 3.55 -2.40 -4.46
CA GLY A 87 3.09 -1.43 -3.45
C GLY A 87 2.05 -1.96 -2.46
N ASP A 88 1.73 -1.12 -1.47
CA ASP A 88 0.81 -1.37 -0.36
C ASP A 88 1.21 -2.57 0.52
N PHE A 89 2.41 -2.51 1.07
CA PHE A 89 2.96 -3.56 1.93
C PHE A 89 3.14 -3.13 3.40
N LEU A 90 3.38 -1.82 3.70
CA LEU A 90 3.75 -1.35 5.05
C LEU A 90 2.59 -1.29 6.04
N GLN A 91 1.37 -1.09 5.56
CA GLN A 91 0.17 -0.88 6.37
C GLN A 91 -0.95 -1.85 5.95
N GLY A 92 -1.90 -2.14 6.84
CA GLY A 92 -3.13 -2.85 6.47
C GLY A 92 -3.78 -3.70 7.56
N ASN A 93 -3.06 -4.21 8.53
CA ASN A 93 -3.62 -5.00 9.62
C ASN A 93 -2.92 -4.73 10.96
N THR A 94 -3.29 -5.50 11.99
CA THR A 94 -2.73 -5.39 13.34
C THR A 94 -1.21 -5.44 13.38
N THR A 95 -0.56 -6.22 12.52
CA THR A 95 0.91 -6.34 12.42
C THR A 95 1.54 -5.01 12.00
N GLY A 96 0.95 -4.36 11.00
CA GLY A 96 1.37 -3.03 10.53
C GLY A 96 1.12 -1.96 11.59
N ALA A 97 -0.09 -1.92 12.15
CA ALA A 97 -0.47 -0.92 13.15
C ALA A 97 0.43 -0.95 14.40
N ILE A 98 0.72 -2.13 14.96
CA ILE A 98 1.59 -2.29 16.14
C ILE A 98 3.02 -1.88 15.84
N SER A 99 3.56 -2.27 14.68
CA SER A 99 4.98 -2.08 14.34
C SER A 99 5.27 -0.79 13.59
N LYS A 100 4.23 -0.09 13.12
CA LYS A 100 4.34 1.04 12.18
C LYS A 100 5.26 0.68 11.00
N GLY A 101 4.98 -0.47 10.37
CA GLY A 101 5.70 -1.03 9.23
C GLY A 101 7.05 -1.69 9.55
N GLN A 102 7.54 -1.64 10.81
CA GLN A 102 8.86 -2.19 11.16
C GLN A 102 8.99 -3.68 10.83
N TYR A 103 7.98 -4.48 11.18
CA TYR A 103 8.01 -5.92 10.93
C TYR A 103 8.05 -6.26 9.43
N ILE A 104 7.43 -5.42 8.61
CA ILE A 104 7.48 -5.60 7.15
C ILE A 104 8.88 -5.28 6.62
N ALA A 105 9.51 -4.18 7.07
CA ALA A 105 10.89 -3.86 6.68
C ALA A 105 11.87 -5.00 7.06
N ASP A 106 11.68 -5.62 8.23
CA ASP A 106 12.48 -6.78 8.67
C ASP A 106 12.29 -7.99 7.74
N ILE A 107 11.07 -8.26 7.25
CA ILE A 107 10.78 -9.33 6.29
C ILE A 107 11.35 -8.97 4.91
N LEU A 108 11.12 -7.75 4.40
CA LEU A 108 11.59 -7.33 3.07
C LEU A 108 13.11 -7.48 2.91
N ARG A 109 13.87 -7.26 3.98
CA ARG A 109 15.31 -7.48 3.99
C ARG A 109 15.71 -8.95 3.69
N LEU A 110 14.82 -9.91 3.96
CA LEU A 110 15.04 -11.34 3.71
C LEU A 110 14.48 -11.79 2.36
N MET A 111 13.62 -10.96 1.73
CA MET A 111 12.90 -11.34 0.53
C MET A 111 13.73 -11.34 -0.74
N ASP A 112 14.85 -10.60 -0.78
CA ASP A 112 15.68 -10.44 -1.99
C ASP A 112 14.83 -10.04 -3.21
N TYR A 113 13.98 -9.05 -3.03
CA TYR A 113 13.20 -8.48 -4.12
C TYR A 113 14.10 -7.77 -5.13
N HIS A 114 13.86 -8.00 -6.42
CA HIS A 114 14.62 -7.38 -7.50
C HIS A 114 14.26 -5.91 -7.70
N ALA A 115 13.03 -5.55 -7.40
CA ALA A 115 12.50 -4.19 -7.31
C ALA A 115 11.19 -4.18 -6.53
N LEU A 116 10.85 -3.04 -5.94
CA LEU A 116 9.51 -2.74 -5.44
C LEU A 116 9.12 -1.31 -5.82
N THR A 117 7.83 -1.05 -5.99
CA THR A 117 7.29 0.31 -6.11
C THR A 117 6.50 0.69 -4.86
N LEU A 118 6.12 1.96 -4.75
CA LEU A 118 5.29 2.46 -3.66
C LEU A 118 3.82 2.30 -4.02
N GLY A 119 2.97 2.03 -3.02
CA GLY A 119 1.54 2.26 -3.06
C GLY A 119 1.16 3.49 -2.24
N ASN A 120 -0.15 3.75 -2.06
CA ASN A 120 -0.60 4.88 -1.25
C ASN A 120 -0.40 4.62 0.25
N HIS A 121 -0.52 3.39 0.71
CA HIS A 121 -0.39 3.03 2.12
C HIS A 121 1.06 2.99 2.64
N GLU A 122 2.06 3.13 1.78
CA GLU A 122 3.42 3.40 2.23
C GLU A 122 3.55 4.76 2.92
N PHE A 123 2.67 5.70 2.62
CA PHE A 123 2.67 7.06 3.16
C PHE A 123 1.93 7.19 4.50
N ASP A 124 1.20 6.17 4.97
CA ASP A 124 0.37 6.21 6.18
C ASP A 124 1.13 6.58 7.46
N TYR A 125 2.40 6.18 7.55
CA TYR A 125 3.25 6.51 8.72
C TYR A 125 4.14 7.74 8.48
N GLY A 126 3.86 8.51 7.43
CA GLY A 126 4.61 9.69 6.99
C GLY A 126 5.87 9.35 6.20
N VAL A 127 6.24 10.26 5.28
CA VAL A 127 7.41 10.09 4.40
C VAL A 127 8.72 9.82 5.14
N PRO A 128 9.06 10.50 6.27
CA PRO A 128 10.29 10.23 6.98
C PRO A 128 10.37 8.77 7.51
N ARG A 129 9.24 8.23 8.01
CA ARG A 129 9.16 6.86 8.50
C ARG A 129 9.27 5.85 7.36
N MET A 130 8.53 6.07 6.27
CA MET A 130 8.61 5.26 5.05
C MET A 130 10.05 5.15 4.55
N ARG A 131 10.74 6.29 4.38
CA ARG A 131 12.15 6.32 3.90
C ARG A 131 13.08 5.51 4.81
N ALA A 132 12.96 5.68 6.12
CA ALA A 132 13.78 4.93 7.09
C ALA A 132 13.54 3.42 7.02
N LEU A 133 12.29 2.98 6.84
CA LEU A 133 11.94 1.57 6.71
C LEU A 133 12.47 0.96 5.40
N LEU A 134 12.34 1.68 4.28
CA LEU A 134 12.81 1.23 2.98
C LEU A 134 14.35 1.19 2.89
N GLU A 135 15.04 2.15 3.51
CA GLU A 135 16.49 2.13 3.67
C GLU A 135 16.93 0.90 4.48
N GLN A 136 16.25 0.60 5.60
CA GLN A 136 16.52 -0.57 6.42
C GLN A 136 16.26 -1.89 5.68
N ALA A 137 15.21 -1.94 4.87
CA ALA A 137 14.89 -3.10 4.04
C ALA A 137 15.98 -3.37 3.00
N GLY A 138 16.63 -2.31 2.48
CA GLY A 138 17.72 -2.42 1.51
C GLY A 138 17.29 -2.94 0.14
N THR A 139 15.98 -3.06 -0.10
CA THR A 139 15.41 -3.47 -1.40
C THR A 139 15.43 -2.29 -2.35
N PRO A 140 15.76 -2.48 -3.64
CA PRO A 140 15.69 -1.41 -4.63
C PRO A 140 14.25 -0.90 -4.81
N VAL A 141 14.03 0.36 -4.44
CA VAL A 141 12.75 1.07 -4.65
C VAL A 141 12.80 1.81 -5.97
N VAL A 142 11.75 1.69 -6.77
CA VAL A 142 11.57 2.43 -8.01
C VAL A 142 10.26 3.22 -7.98
N CYS A 143 10.32 4.52 -8.33
CA CYS A 143 9.14 5.36 -8.44
C CYS A 143 9.44 6.60 -9.28
N ALA A 144 8.85 6.68 -10.47
CA ALA A 144 9.15 7.74 -11.44
C ALA A 144 8.43 9.06 -11.14
N ASN A 145 7.42 9.06 -10.29
CA ASN A 145 6.57 10.24 -10.08
C ASN A 145 6.52 10.75 -8.63
N PHE A 146 7.41 10.31 -7.73
CA PHE A 146 7.48 10.82 -6.36
C PHE A 146 8.67 11.78 -6.18
N TYR A 147 8.38 13.04 -5.84
CA TYR A 147 9.34 14.15 -5.76
C TYR A 147 9.26 14.87 -4.41
N GLU A 148 10.38 15.41 -3.93
CA GLU A 148 10.33 16.53 -2.97
C GLU A 148 9.80 17.79 -3.69
N ALA A 149 9.03 18.60 -3.00
CA ALA A 149 8.39 19.77 -3.63
C ALA A 149 9.45 20.78 -4.11
N GLY A 150 9.39 21.11 -5.39
CA GLY A 150 10.33 22.03 -6.03
C GLY A 150 11.61 21.38 -6.58
N GLU A 151 11.88 20.12 -6.23
CA GLU A 151 13.08 19.42 -6.73
C GLU A 151 12.84 18.86 -8.15
N PRO A 152 13.89 18.86 -9.00
CA PRO A 152 13.80 18.36 -10.37
C PRO A 152 13.90 16.83 -10.47
N GLU A 153 14.50 16.17 -9.49
CA GLU A 153 14.75 14.73 -9.50
C GLU A 153 13.77 13.99 -8.58
N PRO A 154 13.32 12.78 -8.93
CA PRO A 154 12.47 11.99 -8.08
C PRO A 154 13.23 11.48 -6.84
N VAL A 155 12.50 11.23 -5.75
CA VAL A 155 13.06 10.73 -4.46
C VAL A 155 13.70 9.36 -4.63
N TYR A 156 13.14 8.51 -5.48
CA TYR A 156 13.66 7.19 -5.81
C TYR A 156 13.99 7.10 -7.29
N ALA A 157 14.88 6.17 -7.66
CA ALA A 157 15.20 5.92 -9.06
C ALA A 157 13.92 5.61 -9.85
N PRO A 158 13.72 6.19 -11.05
CA PRO A 158 12.54 5.91 -11.88
C PRO A 158 12.44 4.45 -12.29
N TYR A 159 13.59 3.80 -12.45
CA TYR A 159 13.69 2.40 -12.84
C TYR A 159 14.99 1.76 -12.34
N VAL A 160 15.04 0.42 -12.35
CA VAL A 160 16.24 -0.39 -12.14
C VAL A 160 16.34 -1.47 -13.23
N ILE A 161 17.54 -1.73 -13.74
CA ILE A 161 17.79 -2.81 -14.71
C ILE A 161 18.42 -4.01 -14.02
N ARG A 162 17.89 -5.21 -14.30
CA ARG A 162 18.41 -6.49 -13.84
C ARG A 162 18.80 -7.36 -15.01
N GLN A 163 19.92 -8.09 -14.87
CA GLN A 163 20.45 -8.99 -15.88
C GLN A 163 19.98 -10.42 -15.62
N TYR A 164 19.43 -11.09 -16.61
CA TYR A 164 19.01 -12.49 -16.60
C TYR A 164 19.63 -13.21 -17.81
N GLY A 165 20.79 -13.83 -17.59
CA GLY A 165 21.56 -14.38 -18.70
C GLY A 165 22.01 -13.29 -19.68
N ASP A 166 21.58 -13.39 -20.94
CA ASP A 166 21.83 -12.40 -21.98
C ASP A 166 20.79 -11.27 -22.06
N LYS A 167 19.70 -11.35 -21.29
CA LYS A 167 18.59 -10.40 -21.30
C LYS A 167 18.64 -9.41 -20.14
N LYS A 168 18.22 -8.19 -20.42
CA LYS A 168 18.08 -7.10 -19.44
C LYS A 168 16.59 -6.75 -19.28
N VAL A 169 16.09 -6.83 -18.06
CA VAL A 169 14.74 -6.39 -17.70
C VAL A 169 14.83 -5.12 -16.89
N ALA A 170 14.17 -4.07 -17.33
CA ALA A 170 13.95 -2.85 -16.56
C ALA A 170 12.63 -2.96 -15.80
N TYR A 171 12.67 -2.64 -14.51
CA TYR A 171 11.50 -2.44 -13.67
C TYR A 171 11.33 -0.94 -13.46
N VAL A 172 10.25 -0.39 -13.99
CA VAL A 172 9.85 1.04 -13.84
C VAL A 172 8.79 1.13 -12.78
N GLY A 173 8.82 2.11 -11.87
CA GLY A 173 7.84 2.24 -10.79
C GLY A 173 6.89 3.41 -10.99
N ALA A 174 5.62 3.25 -10.60
CA ALA A 174 4.60 4.30 -10.60
C ALA A 174 3.61 4.13 -9.45
N VAL A 175 3.29 5.22 -8.74
CA VAL A 175 2.25 5.28 -7.70
C VAL A 175 1.14 6.23 -8.13
N THR A 176 -0.13 5.91 -7.79
CA THR A 176 -1.26 6.77 -8.16
C THR A 176 -1.14 8.17 -7.57
N PRO A 177 -1.32 9.24 -8.37
CA PRO A 177 -1.38 10.60 -7.84
C PRO A 177 -2.56 10.84 -6.88
N GLU A 178 -3.57 9.97 -6.83
CA GLU A 178 -4.68 10.03 -5.87
C GLU A 178 -4.20 9.98 -4.43
N THR A 179 -3.04 9.37 -4.18
CA THR A 179 -2.37 9.33 -2.86
C THR A 179 -2.22 10.72 -2.23
N MET A 180 -2.03 11.79 -3.02
CA MET A 180 -1.97 13.16 -2.49
C MET A 180 -3.29 13.64 -1.87
N ILE A 181 -4.40 13.00 -2.20
CA ILE A 181 -5.71 13.25 -1.58
C ILE A 181 -5.94 12.27 -0.42
N LEU A 182 -5.64 10.98 -0.66
CA LEU A 182 -5.88 9.92 0.32
C LEU A 182 -5.01 10.09 1.57
N GLU A 183 -3.72 10.44 1.37
CA GLU A 183 -2.71 10.56 2.42
C GLU A 183 -2.17 12.01 2.53
N GLY A 184 -3.06 13.01 2.36
CA GLY A 184 -2.70 14.43 2.26
C GLY A 184 -1.81 14.94 3.40
N TYR A 185 -1.98 14.44 4.62
CA TYR A 185 -1.13 14.78 5.79
C TYR A 185 0.37 14.43 5.60
N SER A 186 0.69 13.49 4.72
CA SER A 186 2.08 13.12 4.40
C SER A 186 2.70 14.00 3.33
N PHE A 187 1.87 14.74 2.56
CA PHE A 187 2.29 15.56 1.43
C PHE A 187 2.36 17.05 1.74
N TYR A 188 1.67 17.51 2.79
CA TYR A 188 1.63 18.91 3.18
C TYR A 188 2.07 19.09 4.64
N ASP A 189 2.67 20.25 4.96
CA ASP A 189 2.91 20.61 6.34
C ASP A 189 1.62 21.12 7.03
N THR A 190 1.71 21.42 8.33
CA THR A 190 0.59 21.94 9.14
C THR A 190 0.06 23.31 8.68
N ASN A 191 0.80 24.04 7.83
CA ASN A 191 0.39 25.31 7.23
C ASN A 191 -0.19 25.11 5.82
N GLY A 192 -0.28 23.86 5.33
CA GLY A 192 -0.74 23.52 3.99
C GLY A 192 0.31 23.77 2.89
N ILE A 193 1.59 23.88 3.25
CA ILE A 193 2.69 24.00 2.29
C ILE A 193 3.01 22.60 1.76
N LEU A 194 3.08 22.45 0.44
CA LEU A 194 3.43 21.21 -0.22
C LEU A 194 4.88 20.81 0.11
N LEU A 195 5.10 19.64 0.68
CA LEU A 195 6.41 19.04 0.98
C LEU A 195 6.83 18.03 -0.08
N TYR A 196 5.87 17.27 -0.60
CA TYR A 196 6.10 16.22 -1.61
C TYR A 196 5.02 16.29 -2.69
N ASP A 197 5.35 15.82 -3.90
CA ASP A 197 4.49 15.92 -5.07
C ASP A 197 4.56 14.64 -5.93
N LEU A 198 3.41 14.07 -6.26
CA LEU A 198 3.29 12.93 -7.17
C LEU A 198 3.06 13.35 -8.63
N LYS A 199 3.16 14.65 -8.92
CA LYS A 199 3.15 15.24 -10.26
C LYS A 199 1.92 14.84 -11.10
N PRO A 200 0.67 15.02 -10.61
CA PRO A 200 -0.53 14.54 -11.31
C PRO A 200 -0.66 15.12 -12.74
N LYS A 201 -0.21 16.35 -12.97
CA LYS A 201 -0.30 17.02 -14.29
C LYS A 201 0.65 16.43 -15.34
N THR A 202 1.76 15.85 -14.92
CA THR A 202 2.82 15.31 -15.79
C THR A 202 3.02 13.81 -15.58
N PHE A 203 2.11 13.15 -14.90
CA PHE A 203 2.21 11.74 -14.51
C PHE A 203 2.60 10.83 -15.67
N TYR A 204 1.82 10.84 -16.76
CA TYR A 204 2.09 9.97 -17.91
C TYR A 204 3.40 10.30 -18.62
N GLN A 205 3.78 11.59 -18.68
CA GLN A 205 5.05 12.02 -19.27
C GLN A 205 6.26 11.52 -18.48
N LEU A 206 6.19 11.54 -17.16
CA LEU A 206 7.27 11.05 -16.30
C LEU A 206 7.45 9.53 -16.44
N ILE A 207 6.36 8.78 -16.48
CA ILE A 207 6.42 7.33 -16.74
C ILE A 207 6.99 7.07 -18.13
N GLN A 208 6.54 7.78 -19.18
CA GLN A 208 7.10 7.67 -20.52
C GLN A 208 8.60 7.95 -20.55
N GLN A 209 9.06 9.01 -19.87
CA GLN A 209 10.48 9.35 -19.80
C GLN A 209 11.29 8.21 -19.16
N ALA A 210 10.80 7.66 -18.03
CA ALA A 210 11.45 6.54 -17.37
C ALA A 210 11.56 5.29 -18.26
N VAL A 211 10.52 5.01 -19.06
CA VAL A 211 10.51 3.93 -20.03
C VAL A 211 11.52 4.17 -21.16
N ASP A 212 11.56 5.38 -21.71
CA ASP A 212 12.48 5.76 -22.77
C ASP A 212 13.94 5.69 -22.29
N ASP A 213 14.23 6.18 -21.10
CA ASP A 213 15.55 6.11 -20.46
C ASP A 213 16.00 4.67 -20.20
N ALA A 214 15.09 3.81 -19.72
CA ALA A 214 15.36 2.39 -19.52
C ALA A 214 15.69 1.68 -20.85
N ARG A 215 14.94 1.98 -21.93
CA ARG A 215 15.23 1.47 -23.28
C ARG A 215 16.57 1.98 -23.80
N GLN A 216 16.85 3.27 -23.63
CA GLN A 216 18.14 3.86 -24.03
C GLN A 216 19.32 3.24 -23.26
N ALA A 217 19.11 2.87 -21.99
CA ALA A 217 20.11 2.15 -21.17
C ALA A 217 20.26 0.67 -21.58
N GLY A 218 19.53 0.20 -22.59
CA GLY A 218 19.68 -1.11 -23.21
C GLY A 218 18.80 -2.19 -22.59
N ALA A 219 17.65 -1.85 -22.00
CA ALA A 219 16.69 -2.84 -21.54
C ALA A 219 16.04 -3.57 -22.74
N ASP A 220 16.12 -4.90 -22.74
CA ASP A 220 15.41 -5.76 -23.70
C ASP A 220 13.89 -5.75 -23.42
N TYR A 221 13.52 -5.75 -22.13
CA TYR A 221 12.14 -5.75 -21.69
C TYR A 221 11.92 -4.65 -20.61
N VAL A 222 10.73 -4.03 -20.65
CA VAL A 222 10.27 -3.06 -19.65
C VAL A 222 9.02 -3.59 -18.97
N VAL A 223 9.14 -3.89 -17.69
CA VAL A 223 8.05 -4.27 -16.79
C VAL A 223 7.70 -3.06 -15.94
N LEU A 224 6.47 -2.57 -16.07
CA LEU A 224 5.98 -1.49 -15.20
C LEU A 224 5.43 -2.10 -13.91
N LEU A 225 6.02 -1.72 -12.77
CA LEU A 225 5.47 -1.95 -11.45
C LEU A 225 4.57 -0.76 -11.13
N SER A 226 3.28 -0.97 -11.21
CA SER A 226 2.26 0.06 -11.08
C SER A 226 1.48 -0.11 -9.77
N HIS A 227 1.14 1.00 -9.14
CA HIS A 227 0.16 1.02 -8.07
C HIS A 227 -0.86 2.11 -8.36
N VAL A 228 -1.67 1.90 -9.41
CA VAL A 228 -2.61 2.90 -9.94
C VAL A 228 -4.04 2.38 -9.94
N GLY A 229 -4.20 1.07 -10.08
CA GLY A 229 -5.50 0.41 -10.09
C GLY A 229 -6.21 0.48 -11.45
N GLU A 230 -7.14 -0.44 -11.62
CA GLU A 230 -7.95 -0.54 -12.83
C GLU A 230 -9.14 0.41 -12.78
N THR A 231 -9.82 0.46 -11.64
CA THR A 231 -10.99 1.31 -11.42
C THR A 231 -10.57 2.66 -10.84
N PRO A 232 -10.77 3.78 -11.60
CA PRO A 232 -10.45 5.12 -11.09
C PRO A 232 -11.31 5.46 -9.87
N GLN A 233 -10.69 5.94 -8.80
CA GLN A 233 -11.42 6.33 -7.59
C GLN A 233 -11.79 7.82 -7.60
N SER A 234 -10.83 8.73 -7.38
CA SER A 234 -11.12 10.17 -7.19
C SER A 234 -10.66 11.06 -8.32
N MET A 235 -9.44 10.84 -8.86
CA MET A 235 -8.83 11.71 -9.89
C MET A 235 -8.87 11.14 -11.30
N GLY A 236 -9.43 9.96 -11.47
CA GLY A 236 -9.59 9.31 -12.76
C GLY A 236 -8.29 8.75 -13.35
N PHE A 237 -7.28 8.44 -12.52
CA PHE A 237 -6.11 7.65 -12.92
C PHE A 237 -6.49 6.17 -12.96
N SER A 238 -5.98 5.44 -13.94
CA SER A 238 -6.04 3.97 -13.98
C SER A 238 -4.92 3.41 -14.84
N SER A 239 -4.59 2.14 -14.63
CA SER A 239 -3.59 1.43 -15.42
C SER A 239 -3.96 1.36 -16.90
N HIS A 240 -5.24 1.22 -17.24
CA HIS A 240 -5.70 1.34 -18.63
C HIS A 240 -5.35 2.70 -19.24
N ARG A 241 -5.63 3.80 -18.52
CA ARG A 241 -5.29 5.15 -18.99
C ARG A 241 -3.78 5.35 -19.08
N LEU A 242 -3.02 4.77 -18.15
CA LEU A 242 -1.56 4.82 -18.19
C LEU A 242 -1.04 4.15 -19.46
N VAL A 243 -1.48 2.93 -19.76
CA VAL A 243 -1.10 2.21 -20.99
C VAL A 243 -1.52 2.99 -22.24
N ASN A 244 -2.76 3.51 -22.28
CA ASN A 244 -3.28 4.28 -23.43
C ASN A 244 -2.47 5.58 -23.71
N ASN A 245 -1.76 6.12 -22.70
CA ASN A 245 -0.99 7.36 -22.81
C ASN A 245 0.54 7.14 -22.89
N THR A 246 0.99 5.89 -22.99
CA THR A 246 2.42 5.55 -23.01
C THR A 246 2.74 4.57 -24.15
N ARG A 247 4.04 4.37 -24.42
CA ARG A 247 4.58 3.38 -25.36
C ARG A 247 5.84 2.75 -24.76
N GLY A 248 6.28 1.65 -25.34
CA GLY A 248 7.54 1.02 -24.96
C GLY A 248 7.47 0.14 -23.69
N ILE A 249 6.35 0.12 -22.97
CA ILE A 249 6.06 -0.84 -21.91
C ILE A 249 5.72 -2.18 -22.55
N ASP A 250 6.21 -3.29 -21.98
CA ASP A 250 5.89 -4.64 -22.46
C ASP A 250 4.78 -5.30 -21.66
N ILE A 251 4.72 -5.03 -20.36
CA ILE A 251 3.69 -5.54 -19.44
C ILE A 251 3.55 -4.62 -18.23
N VAL A 252 2.36 -4.59 -17.63
CA VAL A 252 2.04 -3.88 -16.39
C VAL A 252 1.66 -4.89 -15.30
N LEU A 253 2.37 -4.86 -14.18
CA LEU A 253 2.03 -5.52 -12.93
C LEU A 253 1.48 -4.43 -12.01
N ASP A 254 0.19 -4.51 -11.65
CA ASP A 254 -0.55 -3.42 -10.99
C ASP A 254 -1.03 -3.78 -9.58
N GLY A 255 -1.54 -2.80 -8.85
CA GLY A 255 -2.13 -2.88 -7.52
C GLY A 255 -3.24 -1.85 -7.30
N HIS A 256 -3.48 -1.46 -6.03
CA HIS A 256 -4.37 -0.38 -5.57
C HIS A 256 -5.87 -0.73 -5.51
N SER A 257 -6.46 -1.28 -6.57
CA SER A 257 -7.90 -1.57 -6.62
C SER A 257 -8.29 -2.95 -6.06
N HIS A 258 -7.31 -3.75 -5.62
CA HIS A 258 -7.47 -5.10 -5.05
C HIS A 258 -8.19 -6.09 -5.98
N GLU A 259 -8.24 -5.82 -7.27
CA GLU A 259 -8.89 -6.70 -8.24
C GLU A 259 -8.04 -7.93 -8.55
N ILE A 260 -8.69 -9.03 -8.93
CA ILE A 260 -8.02 -10.25 -9.36
C ILE A 260 -8.07 -10.29 -10.88
N ILE A 261 -6.96 -9.92 -11.53
CA ILE A 261 -6.84 -9.82 -12.98
C ILE A 261 -5.66 -10.68 -13.43
N GLU A 262 -5.93 -11.84 -14.02
CA GLU A 262 -4.86 -12.72 -14.53
C GLU A 262 -4.14 -12.11 -15.74
N GLY A 263 -4.88 -11.36 -16.59
CA GLY A 263 -4.31 -10.61 -17.69
C GLY A 263 -5.40 -10.04 -18.60
N VAL A 264 -5.50 -8.71 -18.63
CA VAL A 264 -6.34 -7.97 -19.59
C VAL A 264 -5.45 -7.27 -20.59
N LYS A 265 -5.89 -7.18 -21.85
CA LYS A 265 -5.13 -6.55 -22.93
C LYS A 265 -5.63 -5.13 -23.19
N VAL A 266 -4.74 -4.18 -23.09
CA VAL A 266 -4.99 -2.76 -23.30
C VAL A 266 -4.09 -2.25 -24.42
N LYS A 267 -4.63 -1.45 -25.35
CA LYS A 267 -3.82 -0.87 -26.44
C LYS A 267 -3.06 0.35 -25.95
N ASN A 268 -1.75 0.38 -26.24
CA ASN A 268 -0.91 1.55 -26.00
C ASN A 268 -1.03 2.61 -27.11
N LEU A 269 -0.27 3.71 -27.00
CA LEU A 269 -0.24 4.77 -28.02
C LEU A 269 0.10 4.29 -29.45
N ASP A 270 0.88 3.21 -29.58
CA ASP A 270 1.26 2.63 -30.87
C ASP A 270 0.25 1.58 -31.35
N GLY A 271 -0.83 1.33 -30.62
CA GLY A 271 -1.85 0.32 -30.91
C GLY A 271 -1.42 -1.11 -30.57
N ARG A 272 -0.27 -1.31 -29.91
CA ARG A 272 0.19 -2.62 -29.41
C ARG A 272 -0.62 -3.00 -28.17
N GLU A 273 -1.05 -4.26 -28.10
CA GLU A 273 -1.69 -4.83 -26.91
C GLU A 273 -0.67 -5.07 -25.80
N ILE A 274 -0.90 -4.49 -24.64
CA ILE A 274 -0.11 -4.64 -23.43
C ILE A 274 -0.98 -5.37 -22.40
N ILE A 275 -0.41 -6.40 -21.75
CA ILE A 275 -1.09 -7.12 -20.67
C ILE A 275 -1.00 -6.28 -19.39
N VAL A 276 -2.13 -6.11 -18.72
CA VAL A 276 -2.24 -5.57 -17.34
C VAL A 276 -2.73 -6.70 -16.44
N THR A 277 -2.12 -6.88 -15.28
CA THR A 277 -2.44 -7.96 -14.34
C THR A 277 -2.37 -7.46 -12.90
N GLN A 278 -3.19 -8.06 -12.00
CA GLN A 278 -3.27 -7.71 -10.59
C GLN A 278 -3.62 -8.96 -9.77
N THR A 279 -3.06 -9.12 -8.55
CA THR A 279 -3.14 -10.38 -7.79
C THR A 279 -4.28 -10.43 -6.76
N GLY A 280 -5.03 -9.35 -6.58
CA GLY A 280 -5.95 -9.16 -5.46
C GLY A 280 -5.26 -8.48 -4.29
N THR A 281 -5.49 -8.96 -3.07
CA THR A 281 -4.91 -8.41 -1.85
C THR A 281 -4.49 -9.53 -0.89
N GLN A 282 -3.61 -9.21 0.09
CA GLN A 282 -3.20 -10.10 1.18
C GLN A 282 -2.73 -11.49 0.71
N PHE A 283 -1.99 -11.53 -0.40
CA PHE A 283 -1.53 -12.80 -1.01
C PHE A 283 -2.65 -13.80 -1.32
N ALA A 284 -3.87 -13.34 -1.58
CA ALA A 284 -4.92 -14.20 -2.11
C ALA A 284 -4.42 -14.98 -3.33
N ASN A 285 -3.63 -14.31 -4.17
CA ASN A 285 -2.84 -14.94 -5.23
C ASN A 285 -1.41 -14.38 -5.23
N VAL A 286 -0.49 -15.17 -5.79
CA VAL A 286 0.84 -14.74 -6.23
C VAL A 286 0.82 -14.73 -7.76
N GLY A 287 1.23 -13.63 -8.34
CA GLY A 287 1.36 -13.51 -9.79
C GLY A 287 2.64 -14.17 -10.29
N LYS A 288 2.56 -14.81 -11.43
CA LYS A 288 3.69 -15.42 -12.14
C LYS A 288 3.71 -14.94 -13.58
N LEU A 289 4.69 -14.12 -13.90
CA LEU A 289 5.01 -13.71 -15.27
C LEU A 289 6.13 -14.58 -15.80
N VAL A 290 5.96 -15.17 -16.98
CA VAL A 290 7.01 -15.89 -17.69
C VAL A 290 7.35 -15.12 -18.98
N ILE A 291 8.59 -14.67 -19.10
CA ILE A 291 9.16 -14.19 -20.36
C ILE A 291 9.89 -15.37 -20.98
N THR A 292 9.33 -15.89 -22.07
CA THR A 292 9.89 -17.05 -22.77
C THR A 292 11.15 -16.67 -23.55
N PRO A 293 12.01 -17.64 -23.92
CA PRO A 293 13.21 -17.37 -24.71
C PRO A 293 12.95 -16.68 -26.05
N ASP A 294 11.75 -16.87 -26.63
CA ASP A 294 11.30 -16.21 -27.85
C ASP A 294 10.58 -14.87 -27.60
N GLY A 295 10.61 -14.37 -26.35
CA GLY A 295 10.14 -13.03 -25.98
C GLY A 295 8.63 -12.89 -25.79
N ARG A 296 7.89 -14.00 -25.59
CA ARG A 296 6.45 -13.95 -25.26
C ARG A 296 6.25 -13.76 -23.77
N PHE A 297 5.21 -13.03 -23.40
CA PHE A 297 4.77 -12.79 -22.03
C PHE A 297 3.57 -13.67 -21.71
N ILE A 298 3.67 -14.48 -20.64
CA ILE A 298 2.62 -15.37 -20.16
C ILE A 298 2.38 -15.07 -18.70
N THR A 299 1.16 -14.72 -18.34
CA THR A 299 0.73 -14.43 -16.96
C THR A 299 -0.10 -15.58 -16.40
N GLN A 300 0.03 -15.81 -15.11
CA GLN A 300 -0.74 -16.78 -14.35
C GLN A 300 -0.90 -16.26 -12.92
N LEU A 301 -2.06 -16.48 -12.32
CA LEU A 301 -2.29 -16.27 -10.90
C LEU A 301 -2.28 -17.62 -10.18
N ILE A 302 -1.42 -17.76 -9.16
CA ILE A 302 -1.32 -18.94 -8.31
C ILE A 302 -1.99 -18.58 -7.00
N LYS A 303 -3.05 -19.32 -6.62
CA LYS A 303 -3.70 -19.08 -5.32
C LYS A 303 -2.70 -19.27 -4.19
N GLY A 304 -2.61 -18.29 -3.28
CA GLY A 304 -1.66 -18.33 -2.17
C GLY A 304 -1.80 -19.60 -1.30
N LYS A 305 -3.03 -20.09 -1.14
CA LYS A 305 -3.30 -21.34 -0.40
C LYS A 305 -2.77 -22.61 -1.09
N ASP A 306 -2.52 -22.58 -2.39
CA ASP A 306 -2.07 -23.72 -3.19
C ASP A 306 -0.53 -23.74 -3.35
N ILE A 307 0.19 -22.81 -2.69
CA ILE A 307 1.65 -22.76 -2.67
C ILE A 307 2.15 -23.46 -1.41
N ASP A 308 2.82 -24.61 -1.60
CA ASP A 308 3.38 -25.41 -0.50
C ASP A 308 4.87 -25.08 -0.21
N SER A 309 5.54 -24.39 -1.13
CA SER A 309 6.95 -24.00 -0.97
C SER A 309 7.10 -22.88 0.04
N GLU A 310 8.04 -22.99 0.97
CA GLU A 310 8.36 -21.95 1.95
C GLU A 310 9.88 -21.73 2.04
N ASN A 311 10.28 -20.47 2.28
CA ASN A 311 11.65 -20.14 2.60
C ASN A 311 11.85 -20.18 4.12
N ALA A 312 12.78 -21.00 4.62
CA ALA A 312 12.95 -21.25 6.04
C ALA A 312 13.35 -19.98 6.84
N ALA A 313 14.16 -19.08 6.27
CA ALA A 313 14.58 -17.86 6.96
C ALA A 313 13.42 -16.87 7.11
N VAL A 314 12.61 -16.72 6.05
CA VAL A 314 11.41 -15.87 6.07
C VAL A 314 10.35 -16.47 7.02
N SER A 315 10.12 -17.79 6.99
CA SER A 315 9.17 -18.48 7.89
C SER A 315 9.55 -18.29 9.36
N ALA A 316 10.84 -18.40 9.71
CA ALA A 316 11.30 -18.15 11.08
C ALA A 316 11.08 -16.69 11.54
N ALA A 317 11.30 -15.72 10.64
CA ALA A 317 11.04 -14.30 10.94
C ALA A 317 9.54 -14.04 11.14
N VAL A 318 8.69 -14.58 10.26
CA VAL A 318 7.22 -14.46 10.33
C VAL A 318 6.69 -15.06 11.62
N GLU A 319 7.12 -16.28 12.01
CA GLU A 319 6.71 -16.90 13.28
C GLU A 319 7.12 -16.04 14.48
N GLY A 320 8.33 -15.49 14.49
CA GLY A 320 8.77 -14.57 15.55
C GLY A 320 7.92 -13.29 15.62
N ILE A 321 7.43 -12.81 14.49
CA ILE A 321 6.51 -11.65 14.44
C ILE A 321 5.13 -12.04 14.97
N HIS A 322 4.58 -13.20 14.58
CA HIS A 322 3.30 -13.68 15.11
C HIS A 322 3.31 -13.77 16.63
N GLN A 323 4.41 -14.29 17.22
CA GLN A 323 4.55 -14.35 18.68
C GLN A 323 4.56 -12.96 19.34
N LYS A 324 5.29 -11.98 18.76
CA LYS A 324 5.32 -10.60 19.26
C LYS A 324 3.93 -9.94 19.15
N VAL A 325 3.27 -10.08 18.01
CA VAL A 325 1.93 -9.53 17.79
C VAL A 325 0.93 -10.15 18.77
N LYS A 326 0.95 -11.48 18.92
CA LYS A 326 0.08 -12.22 19.86
C LYS A 326 0.27 -11.75 21.29
N ALA A 327 1.51 -11.48 21.73
CA ALA A 327 1.78 -11.00 23.09
C ALA A 327 1.10 -9.67 23.39
N VAL A 328 1.00 -8.76 22.40
CA VAL A 328 0.33 -7.46 22.54
C VAL A 328 -1.19 -7.58 22.37
N THR A 329 -1.65 -8.41 21.44
CA THR A 329 -3.04 -8.43 20.97
C THR A 329 -3.97 -9.35 21.75
N SER A 330 -3.44 -10.27 22.55
CA SER A 330 -4.25 -11.26 23.28
C SER A 330 -4.89 -10.71 24.57
N GLU A 331 -4.57 -9.49 24.98
CA GLU A 331 -5.18 -8.88 26.16
C GLU A 331 -6.69 -8.70 25.96
N VAL A 332 -7.52 -9.27 26.84
CA VAL A 332 -8.96 -9.08 26.84
C VAL A 332 -9.30 -7.70 27.40
N VAL A 333 -9.96 -6.89 26.60
CA VAL A 333 -10.35 -5.49 26.93
C VAL A 333 -11.78 -5.44 27.47
N ALA A 334 -12.67 -6.21 26.84
CA ALA A 334 -14.10 -6.22 27.14
C ALA A 334 -14.75 -7.52 26.67
N HIS A 335 -16.06 -7.64 26.91
CA HIS A 335 -16.92 -8.71 26.38
C HIS A 335 -18.11 -8.10 25.63
N SER A 336 -18.57 -8.76 24.57
CA SER A 336 -19.81 -8.41 23.87
C SER A 336 -20.64 -9.67 23.64
N ASP A 337 -21.92 -9.62 24.03
CA ASP A 337 -22.88 -10.70 23.71
C ASP A 337 -23.32 -10.64 22.23
N TYR A 338 -22.95 -9.59 21.52
CA TYR A 338 -23.40 -9.27 20.15
C TYR A 338 -22.22 -9.07 19.22
N ARG A 339 -22.41 -9.43 17.93
CA ARG A 339 -21.49 -9.05 16.87
C ARG A 339 -21.51 -7.53 16.68
N LEU A 340 -20.33 -6.89 16.70
CA LEU A 340 -20.16 -5.51 16.28
C LEU A 340 -19.98 -5.50 14.76
N VAL A 341 -21.00 -5.03 14.06
CA VAL A 341 -21.17 -5.23 12.62
C VAL A 341 -20.51 -4.11 11.82
N VAL A 342 -19.65 -4.47 10.90
CA VAL A 342 -19.05 -3.60 9.88
C VAL A 342 -19.47 -4.07 8.48
N SER A 343 -19.56 -5.39 8.29
CA SER A 343 -19.93 -6.03 7.02
C SER A 343 -21.15 -6.92 7.15
N ASP A 344 -21.84 -7.14 6.03
CA ASP A 344 -22.95 -8.11 5.93
C ASP A 344 -22.44 -9.56 5.78
N GLU A 345 -23.35 -10.49 5.55
CA GLU A 345 -23.04 -11.92 5.33
C GLU A 345 -22.32 -12.20 4.02
N ASN A 346 -22.34 -11.26 3.06
CA ASN A 346 -21.63 -11.32 1.79
C ASN A 346 -20.28 -10.58 1.84
N ALA A 347 -19.79 -10.22 3.03
CA ALA A 347 -18.58 -9.43 3.26
C ALA A 347 -18.58 -8.04 2.61
N GLN A 348 -19.76 -7.47 2.32
CA GLN A 348 -19.88 -6.08 1.89
C GLN A 348 -19.83 -5.15 3.10
N TRP A 349 -19.01 -4.15 3.07
CA TRP A 349 -18.84 -3.18 4.16
C TRP A 349 -20.04 -2.23 4.28
N ILE A 350 -21.12 -2.72 4.89
CA ILE A 350 -22.37 -1.96 5.06
C ILE A 350 -22.21 -0.71 5.93
N VAL A 351 -21.19 -0.65 6.77
CA VAL A 351 -20.78 0.54 7.53
C VAL A 351 -20.51 1.77 6.63
N ARG A 352 -20.32 1.54 5.33
CA ARG A 352 -20.11 2.56 4.30
C ARG A 352 -21.39 3.07 3.63
N GLY A 353 -22.56 2.67 4.08
CA GLY A 353 -23.83 3.08 3.47
C GLY A 353 -25.00 3.09 4.41
N GLN A 354 -24.83 2.64 5.66
CA GLN A 354 -25.85 2.67 6.70
C GLN A 354 -25.23 2.74 8.09
N GLU A 355 -26.04 3.08 9.09
CA GLU A 355 -25.65 3.00 10.51
C GLU A 355 -25.36 1.56 10.92
N THR A 356 -24.32 1.37 11.73
CA THR A 356 -23.99 0.09 12.34
C THR A 356 -23.71 0.24 13.84
N ASN A 357 -23.94 -0.82 14.62
CA ASN A 357 -23.63 -0.81 16.05
C ASN A 357 -22.11 -0.65 16.34
N ALA A 358 -21.24 -1.11 15.44
CA ALA A 358 -19.80 -0.86 15.49
C ALA A 358 -19.50 0.63 15.27
N GLY A 359 -20.17 1.25 14.29
CA GLY A 359 -20.03 2.69 14.01
C GLY A 359 -20.50 3.56 15.16
N ASP A 360 -21.63 3.21 15.78
CA ASP A 360 -22.15 3.87 16.96
C ASP A 360 -21.17 3.82 18.14
N LEU A 361 -20.63 2.63 18.42
CA LEU A 361 -19.67 2.41 19.50
C LEU A 361 -18.37 3.22 19.29
N VAL A 362 -17.85 3.25 18.08
CA VAL A 362 -16.63 4.00 17.73
C VAL A 362 -16.87 5.50 17.88
N ALA A 363 -17.95 6.02 17.32
CA ALA A 363 -18.27 7.45 17.41
C ALA A 363 -18.55 7.90 18.85
N ASP A 364 -19.19 7.04 19.68
CA ASP A 364 -19.39 7.29 21.11
C ASP A 364 -18.06 7.36 21.86
N ALA A 365 -17.13 6.46 21.56
CA ALA A 365 -15.81 6.46 22.16
C ALA A 365 -15.04 7.76 21.87
N TYR A 366 -15.12 8.28 20.66
CA TYR A 366 -14.46 9.55 20.29
C TYR A 366 -15.11 10.74 20.99
N ARG A 367 -16.45 10.83 20.90
CA ARG A 367 -17.19 11.89 21.58
C ARG A 367 -16.90 11.94 23.07
N HIS A 368 -16.86 10.79 23.73
CA HIS A 368 -16.54 10.69 25.14
C HIS A 368 -15.09 11.09 25.44
N THR A 369 -14.12 10.53 24.69
CA THR A 369 -12.68 10.77 24.91
C THR A 369 -12.34 12.24 24.78
N MET A 370 -12.88 12.92 23.77
CA MET A 370 -12.61 14.33 23.49
C MET A 370 -13.59 15.28 24.20
N LYS A 371 -14.56 14.77 24.97
CA LYS A 371 -15.60 15.57 25.67
C LYS A 371 -16.27 16.57 24.72
N ALA A 372 -16.65 16.08 23.53
CA ALA A 372 -17.26 16.88 22.48
C ALA A 372 -18.79 16.79 22.49
N ASP A 373 -19.46 17.75 21.84
CA ASP A 373 -20.89 17.68 21.60
C ASP A 373 -21.23 16.51 20.67
N LEU A 374 -20.39 16.31 19.63
CA LEU A 374 -20.59 15.33 18.57
C LEU A 374 -19.33 14.48 18.36
N GLY A 375 -19.51 13.26 17.84
CA GLY A 375 -18.42 12.38 17.42
C GLY A 375 -18.67 11.84 16.02
N PHE A 376 -17.64 11.74 15.19
CA PHE A 376 -17.71 11.19 13.84
C PHE A 376 -16.54 10.28 13.50
N GLU A 377 -16.86 9.18 12.79
CA GLU A 377 -15.89 8.39 12.05
C GLU A 377 -16.44 8.13 10.64
N ASN A 378 -15.58 8.13 9.63
CA ASN A 378 -15.96 7.72 8.30
C ASN A 378 -16.01 6.18 8.19
N GLY A 379 -16.96 5.64 7.46
CA GLY A 379 -17.15 4.19 7.30
C GLY A 379 -15.92 3.47 6.73
N GLY A 380 -15.06 4.18 5.99
CA GLY A 380 -13.79 3.67 5.51
C GLY A 380 -12.73 3.45 6.60
N GLY A 381 -12.85 4.14 7.73
CA GLY A 381 -11.97 4.02 8.90
C GLY A 381 -12.24 2.78 9.74
N ILE A 382 -13.40 2.13 9.60
CA ILE A 382 -13.83 0.96 10.37
C ILE A 382 -13.75 -0.28 9.47
N ARG A 383 -12.84 -1.21 9.76
CA ARG A 383 -12.41 -2.22 8.78
C ARG A 383 -12.87 -3.66 9.02
N ASN A 384 -13.00 -4.08 10.27
CA ASN A 384 -13.35 -5.47 10.59
C ASN A 384 -14.45 -5.56 11.64
N ASP A 385 -15.29 -6.58 11.50
CA ASP A 385 -16.24 -6.96 12.55
C ASP A 385 -15.52 -7.45 13.80
N ILE A 386 -16.18 -7.31 14.96
CA ILE A 386 -15.81 -8.06 16.17
C ILE A 386 -16.96 -9.01 16.47
N MET A 387 -16.66 -10.31 16.52
CA MET A 387 -17.65 -11.34 16.82
C MET A 387 -18.07 -11.29 18.29
N ALA A 388 -19.26 -11.83 18.60
CA ALA A 388 -19.68 -12.01 19.99
C ALA A 388 -18.66 -12.84 20.77
N GLY A 389 -18.39 -12.48 22.01
CA GLY A 389 -17.39 -13.06 22.88
C GLY A 389 -16.41 -12.02 23.46
N ASP A 390 -15.23 -12.48 23.82
CA ASP A 390 -14.19 -11.62 24.35
C ASP A 390 -13.61 -10.69 23.28
N ILE A 391 -13.62 -9.39 23.57
CA ILE A 391 -13.01 -8.36 22.74
C ILE A 391 -11.56 -8.19 23.21
N THR A 392 -10.61 -8.64 22.38
CA THR A 392 -9.19 -8.44 22.66
C THR A 392 -8.71 -7.11 22.10
N TYR A 393 -7.55 -6.64 22.59
CA TYR A 393 -6.89 -5.45 22.04
C TYR A 393 -6.58 -5.62 20.54
N GLY A 394 -6.27 -6.85 20.11
CA GLY A 394 -6.08 -7.19 18.69
C GLY A 394 -7.34 -7.04 17.86
N HIS A 395 -8.51 -7.38 18.39
CA HIS A 395 -9.80 -7.16 17.69
C HIS A 395 -10.04 -5.66 17.47
N ILE A 396 -9.72 -4.82 18.47
CA ILE A 396 -9.89 -3.38 18.38
C ILE A 396 -8.96 -2.77 17.34
N ILE A 397 -7.66 -3.13 17.34
CA ILE A 397 -6.71 -2.68 16.32
C ILE A 397 -7.11 -3.20 14.94
N GLY A 398 -7.60 -4.44 14.84
CA GLY A 398 -8.09 -4.98 13.57
C GLY A 398 -9.31 -4.22 13.03
N MET A 399 -10.19 -3.73 13.91
CA MET A 399 -11.34 -2.89 13.53
C MET A 399 -10.88 -1.48 13.10
N LEU A 400 -9.87 -0.92 13.77
CA LEU A 400 -9.36 0.45 13.62
C LEU A 400 -7.83 0.42 13.35
N PRO A 401 -7.36 0.03 12.16
CA PRO A 401 -5.96 -0.34 11.95
C PRO A 401 -5.02 0.82 11.59
N TYR A 402 -5.53 2.04 11.48
CA TYR A 402 -4.71 3.20 11.08
C TYR A 402 -4.02 3.87 12.27
N ASP A 403 -3.01 4.72 12.01
CA ASP A 403 -2.28 5.44 13.07
C ASP A 403 -2.89 6.82 13.40
N ASN A 404 -4.20 6.96 13.24
CA ASN A 404 -4.91 8.21 13.47
C ASN A 404 -4.97 8.59 14.96
N THR A 405 -4.76 9.87 15.26
CA THR A 405 -5.06 10.46 16.56
C THR A 405 -6.44 11.12 16.55
N LEU A 406 -6.96 11.47 17.73
CA LEU A 406 -8.21 12.21 17.85
C LEU A 406 -7.98 13.71 17.92
N ARG A 407 -8.90 14.47 17.31
CA ARG A 407 -9.00 15.93 17.42
C ARG A 407 -10.39 16.34 17.85
N ARG A 408 -10.46 17.45 18.60
CA ARG A 408 -11.69 18.17 18.83
C ARG A 408 -11.64 19.51 18.12
N ILE A 409 -12.58 19.73 17.21
CA ILE A 409 -12.66 20.92 16.37
C ILE A 409 -13.94 21.72 16.62
N SER A 410 -13.95 22.97 16.19
CA SER A 410 -15.09 23.89 16.30
C SER A 410 -15.81 24.02 14.97
N VAL A 411 -17.04 23.53 14.87
CA VAL A 411 -17.79 23.42 13.61
C VAL A 411 -19.08 24.21 13.68
N ARG A 412 -19.30 25.13 12.74
CA ARG A 412 -20.60 25.83 12.61
C ARG A 412 -21.67 24.87 12.11
N ALA A 413 -22.92 25.07 12.58
CA ALA A 413 -24.05 24.25 12.14
C ALA A 413 -24.15 24.12 10.60
N SER A 414 -23.90 25.20 9.84
CA SER A 414 -23.92 25.17 8.38
C SER A 414 -22.84 24.27 7.76
N GLN A 415 -21.65 24.20 8.37
CA GLN A 415 -20.59 23.28 7.93
C GLN A 415 -20.95 21.82 8.25
N LEU A 416 -21.58 21.58 9.40
CA LEU A 416 -22.07 20.24 9.76
C LEU A 416 -23.11 19.76 8.76
N VAL A 417 -24.13 20.58 8.42
CA VAL A 417 -25.14 20.24 7.41
C VAL A 417 -24.47 19.97 6.05
N THR A 418 -23.50 20.79 5.65
CA THR A 418 -22.74 20.58 4.40
C THR A 418 -22.03 19.23 4.39
N MET A 419 -21.33 18.89 5.48
CA MET A 419 -20.63 17.60 5.62
C MET A 419 -21.63 16.44 5.51
N LEU A 420 -22.69 16.45 6.30
CA LEU A 420 -23.70 15.38 6.28
C LEU A 420 -24.26 15.19 4.87
N THR A 421 -24.65 16.27 4.19
CA THR A 421 -25.20 16.21 2.83
C THR A 421 -24.19 15.61 1.84
N ARG A 422 -22.93 16.01 1.90
CA ARG A 422 -21.89 15.53 0.97
C ARG A 422 -21.51 14.07 1.22
N CYS A 423 -21.30 13.71 2.50
CA CYS A 423 -20.90 12.35 2.87
C CYS A 423 -21.99 11.30 2.65
N THR A 424 -23.25 11.71 2.49
CA THR A 424 -24.39 10.79 2.25
C THR A 424 -24.95 10.86 0.84
N ALA A 425 -24.40 11.71 -0.02
CA ALA A 425 -24.91 11.97 -1.38
C ALA A 425 -24.93 10.74 -2.29
N LEU A 426 -24.08 9.74 -2.03
CA LEU A 426 -23.98 8.52 -2.83
C LEU A 426 -24.89 7.39 -2.36
N VAL A 427 -25.58 7.53 -1.22
CA VAL A 427 -26.51 6.49 -0.72
C VAL A 427 -27.55 6.15 -1.79
N PRO A 428 -27.76 4.85 -2.14
CA PRO A 428 -27.35 3.63 -1.41
C PRO A 428 -25.99 3.02 -1.81
N VAL A 429 -25.18 3.69 -2.65
CA VAL A 429 -23.85 3.21 -3.02
C VAL A 429 -22.95 3.27 -1.78
N LEU A 430 -22.20 2.19 -1.54
CA LEU A 430 -21.28 2.12 -0.41
C LEU A 430 -20.06 3.02 -0.65
N ASP A 431 -19.85 4.01 0.21
CA ASP A 431 -18.77 4.99 0.12
C ASP A 431 -18.01 5.11 1.44
N GLY A 432 -16.68 5.09 1.39
CA GLY A 432 -15.84 5.19 2.57
C GLY A 432 -16.02 6.49 3.38
N ASN A 433 -16.59 7.53 2.80
CA ASN A 433 -16.89 8.80 3.47
C ASN A 433 -18.22 8.80 4.24
N PHE A 434 -19.03 7.73 4.15
CA PHE A 434 -20.30 7.64 4.89
C PHE A 434 -20.08 7.84 6.39
N PRO A 435 -20.79 8.77 7.07
CA PRO A 435 -20.50 9.11 8.46
C PRO A 435 -21.16 8.12 9.42
N GLN A 436 -20.40 7.59 10.36
CA GLN A 436 -20.91 7.01 11.60
C GLN A 436 -20.84 8.09 12.67
N CYS A 437 -21.88 8.26 13.49
CA CYS A 437 -22.01 9.47 14.30
C CYS A 437 -22.45 9.22 15.74
N SER A 438 -22.14 10.19 16.63
CA SER A 438 -22.56 10.25 18.02
C SER A 438 -22.99 11.66 18.40
N GLY A 439 -24.00 11.77 19.26
CA GLY A 439 -24.49 13.06 19.75
C GLY A 439 -25.48 13.75 18.81
N LEU A 440 -25.81 13.14 17.66
CA LEU A 440 -26.83 13.62 16.75
C LEU A 440 -27.62 12.47 16.11
N ARG A 441 -28.79 12.82 15.55
CA ARG A 441 -29.54 11.95 14.65
C ARG A 441 -30.10 12.76 13.47
N PHE A 442 -30.29 12.11 12.31
CA PHE A 442 -30.75 12.78 11.10
C PHE A 442 -31.38 11.81 10.10
N THR A 443 -32.08 12.35 9.10
CA THR A 443 -32.71 11.59 8.01
C THR A 443 -31.98 11.88 6.70
N ILE A 444 -31.66 10.83 5.93
CA ILE A 444 -31.09 10.89 4.58
C ILE A 444 -32.22 10.63 3.58
N HIS A 445 -32.35 11.50 2.59
CA HIS A 445 -33.26 11.37 1.45
C HIS A 445 -32.47 10.89 0.24
N SER A 446 -32.53 9.57 -0.05
CA SER A 446 -31.60 8.94 -1.00
C SER A 446 -31.83 9.35 -2.46
N LYS A 447 -33.05 9.76 -2.84
CA LYS A 447 -33.35 10.23 -4.22
C LYS A 447 -33.02 11.70 -4.43
N SER A 448 -33.30 12.55 -3.44
CA SER A 448 -32.98 13.99 -3.51
C SER A 448 -31.57 14.34 -3.10
N HIS A 449 -30.81 13.38 -2.55
CA HIS A 449 -29.44 13.57 -2.03
C HIS A 449 -29.34 14.69 -0.99
N THR A 450 -30.34 14.78 -0.10
CA THR A 450 -30.44 15.79 0.95
C THR A 450 -30.53 15.15 2.34
N VAL A 451 -30.35 15.95 3.37
CA VAL A 451 -30.55 15.54 4.77
C VAL A 451 -31.58 16.43 5.46
N SER A 452 -32.36 15.84 6.37
CA SER A 452 -33.34 16.56 7.19
C SER A 452 -33.37 16.05 8.64
N ASP A 453 -34.22 16.62 9.45
CA ASP A 453 -34.49 16.21 10.83
C ASP A 453 -33.22 16.06 11.66
N ILE A 454 -32.28 17.00 11.45
CA ILE A 454 -31.04 17.00 12.21
C ILE A 454 -31.33 17.45 13.63
N GLU A 455 -31.12 16.55 14.59
CA GLU A 455 -31.34 16.80 16.00
C GLU A 455 -30.08 16.49 16.80
N ILE A 456 -29.79 17.29 17.81
CA ILE A 456 -28.59 17.24 18.64
C ILE A 456 -28.97 16.77 20.05
N LEU A 457 -28.18 15.83 20.57
CA LEU A 457 -28.32 15.32 21.93
C LEU A 457 -28.06 16.44 22.95
N GLN A 458 -29.00 16.65 23.88
CA GLN A 458 -28.91 17.63 24.95
C GLN A 458 -28.32 17.00 26.23
N ALA A 459 -27.94 17.84 27.18
CA ALA A 459 -27.37 17.41 28.47
C ALA A 459 -28.35 16.56 29.31
N ASP A 460 -29.65 16.71 29.11
CA ASP A 460 -30.69 15.93 29.77
C ASP A 460 -31.00 14.57 29.08
N GLY A 461 -30.28 14.24 28.00
CA GLY A 461 -30.46 13.02 27.24
C GLY A 461 -31.54 13.09 26.16
N THR A 462 -32.23 14.22 26.00
CA THR A 462 -33.22 14.44 24.93
C THR A 462 -32.55 14.89 23.62
N TYR A 463 -33.26 14.78 22.50
CA TYR A 463 -32.82 15.34 21.22
C TYR A 463 -33.64 16.57 20.87
N ALA A 464 -32.95 17.63 20.43
CA ALA A 464 -33.57 18.88 19.98
C ALA A 464 -33.08 19.25 18.58
N PRO A 465 -33.90 19.92 17.75
CA PRO A 465 -33.50 20.38 16.42
C PRO A 465 -32.20 21.18 16.47
N ILE A 466 -31.36 21.02 15.43
CA ILE A 466 -30.10 21.73 15.32
C ILE A 466 -30.32 23.26 15.36
N ASP A 467 -29.56 23.95 16.21
CA ASP A 467 -29.54 25.41 16.22
C ASP A 467 -28.53 25.91 15.18
N MET A 468 -29.04 26.51 14.10
CA MET A 468 -28.23 26.99 12.97
C MET A 468 -27.32 28.17 13.32
N GLN A 469 -27.52 28.83 14.46
CA GLN A 469 -26.65 29.91 14.95
C GLN A 469 -25.53 29.40 15.87
N ARG A 470 -25.61 28.15 16.29
CA ARG A 470 -24.64 27.55 17.23
C ARG A 470 -23.42 26.97 16.49
N THR A 471 -22.30 26.97 17.21
CA THR A 471 -21.10 26.22 16.87
C THR A 471 -21.02 25.02 17.80
N TYR A 472 -20.70 23.86 17.24
CA TYR A 472 -20.60 22.59 17.96
C TYR A 472 -19.14 22.14 18.04
N SER A 473 -18.75 21.55 19.15
CA SER A 473 -17.49 20.82 19.26
C SER A 473 -17.64 19.42 18.68
N VAL A 474 -16.73 19.02 17.80
CA VAL A 474 -16.78 17.75 17.08
C VAL A 474 -15.50 16.98 17.33
N ALA A 475 -15.62 15.73 17.78
CA ALA A 475 -14.54 14.76 17.88
C ALA A 475 -14.47 13.93 16.61
N LEU A 476 -13.28 13.82 16.02
CA LEU A 476 -13.00 13.03 14.82
C LEU A 476 -11.52 12.66 14.75
N THR A 477 -11.15 11.85 13.77
CA THR A 477 -9.74 11.49 13.57
C THR A 477 -8.94 12.62 12.92
N SER A 478 -7.62 12.59 13.11
CA SER A 478 -6.68 13.47 12.38
C SER A 478 -6.86 13.34 10.87
N TYR A 479 -7.08 12.13 10.36
CA TYR A 479 -7.40 11.89 8.96
C TYR A 479 -8.64 12.65 8.49
N ASN A 480 -9.75 12.53 9.17
CA ASN A 480 -11.01 13.20 8.80
C ASN A 480 -10.90 14.74 8.83
N HIS A 481 -10.01 15.29 9.67
CA HIS A 481 -9.76 16.73 9.70
C HIS A 481 -8.82 17.18 8.57
N ASP A 482 -7.70 16.46 8.34
CA ASP A 482 -6.60 16.94 7.50
C ASP A 482 -6.78 16.61 6.01
N SER A 483 -7.32 15.44 5.67
CA SER A 483 -7.39 14.95 4.30
C SER A 483 -8.77 14.46 3.85
N GLY A 484 -9.63 14.22 4.75
CA GLY A 484 -10.86 13.45 4.76
C GLY A 484 -11.88 13.54 3.63
N GLY A 485 -11.52 13.47 2.38
CA GLY A 485 -12.51 13.32 1.30
C GLY A 485 -13.64 14.36 1.38
N PHE A 486 -14.89 13.92 1.59
CA PHE A 486 -16.04 14.82 1.76
C PHE A 486 -16.09 15.53 3.12
N PHE A 487 -15.25 15.13 4.08
CA PHE A 487 -15.02 15.88 5.32
C PHE A 487 -14.13 17.13 5.12
N ASP A 488 -13.66 17.40 3.92
CA ASP A 488 -12.79 18.53 3.59
C ASP A 488 -13.33 19.90 4.05
N CYS A 489 -14.66 20.03 4.21
CA CYS A 489 -15.29 21.21 4.78
C CYS A 489 -14.89 21.45 6.25
N PHE A 490 -14.33 20.45 6.94
CA PHE A 490 -13.80 20.58 8.29
C PHE A 490 -12.33 20.99 8.34
N LYS A 491 -11.59 20.85 7.24
CA LYS A 491 -10.16 21.14 7.16
C LYS A 491 -9.78 22.55 7.65
N GLN A 492 -10.65 23.54 7.50
CA GLN A 492 -10.44 24.90 7.97
C GLN A 492 -11.13 25.21 9.31
N CYS A 493 -11.75 24.21 9.96
CA CYS A 493 -12.36 24.38 11.25
C CYS A 493 -11.28 24.52 12.34
N PRO A 494 -11.40 25.45 13.29
CA PRO A 494 -10.41 25.63 14.34
C PRO A 494 -10.26 24.36 15.19
N VAL A 495 -9.04 23.89 15.39
CA VAL A 495 -8.72 22.82 16.33
C VAL A 495 -8.78 23.37 17.73
N LEU A 496 -9.65 22.81 18.56
CA LEU A 496 -9.81 23.16 19.98
C LEU A 496 -8.87 22.34 20.86
N GLU A 497 -8.60 21.09 20.45
CA GLU A 497 -7.73 20.16 21.18
C GLU A 497 -7.19 19.11 20.20
N GLU A 498 -5.90 18.83 20.28
CA GLU A 498 -5.24 17.73 19.61
C GLU A 498 -4.78 16.71 20.64
N SER A 499 -5.20 15.47 20.50
CA SER A 499 -4.87 14.39 21.42
C SER A 499 -3.73 13.54 20.86
N SER A 500 -2.87 13.02 21.72
CA SER A 500 -1.91 11.98 21.37
C SER A 500 -2.51 10.56 21.39
N ILE A 501 -3.77 10.43 21.86
CA ILE A 501 -4.48 9.15 21.96
C ILE A 501 -4.82 8.66 20.56
N ARG A 502 -4.43 7.43 20.25
CA ARG A 502 -4.84 6.77 19.02
C ARG A 502 -6.32 6.43 19.05
N TYR A 503 -6.96 6.46 17.92
CA TYR A 503 -8.40 6.22 17.81
C TYR A 503 -8.81 4.83 18.33
N TYR A 504 -7.98 3.79 18.12
CA TYR A 504 -8.18 2.45 18.69
C TYR A 504 -7.97 2.42 20.23
N GLU A 505 -7.04 3.23 20.76
CA GLU A 505 -6.85 3.38 22.21
C GLU A 505 -8.06 4.05 22.86
N ALA A 506 -8.65 5.04 22.17
CA ALA A 506 -9.88 5.68 22.63
C ALA A 506 -11.03 4.66 22.76
N LEU A 507 -11.19 3.77 21.77
CA LEU A 507 -12.18 2.69 21.84
C LEU A 507 -11.87 1.71 22.97
N ALA A 508 -10.61 1.27 23.11
CA ALA A 508 -10.21 0.37 24.19
C ALA A 508 -10.47 0.97 25.59
N ASN A 509 -10.13 2.25 25.76
CA ASN A 509 -10.36 2.97 27.02
C ASN A 509 -11.86 3.17 27.30
N TYR A 510 -12.66 3.45 26.27
CA TYR A 510 -14.10 3.58 26.40
C TYR A 510 -14.75 2.26 26.86
N LEU A 511 -14.38 1.14 26.22
CA LEU A 511 -14.85 -0.18 26.59
C LEU A 511 -14.48 -0.55 28.04
N ARG A 512 -13.23 -0.33 28.46
CA ARG A 512 -12.75 -0.66 29.81
C ARG A 512 -13.33 0.23 30.89
N ASN A 513 -13.22 1.55 30.70
CA ASN A 513 -13.35 2.52 31.78
C ASN A 513 -14.74 3.15 31.83
N VAL A 514 -15.45 3.22 30.72
CA VAL A 514 -16.78 3.83 30.63
C VAL A 514 -17.86 2.76 30.64
N LEU A 515 -17.72 1.73 29.80
CA LEU A 515 -18.68 0.64 29.73
C LEU A 515 -18.42 -0.48 30.75
N GLY A 516 -17.35 -0.40 31.54
CA GLY A 516 -17.05 -1.36 32.61
C GLY A 516 -16.68 -2.77 32.09
N GLY A 517 -16.12 -2.87 30.88
CA GLY A 517 -15.66 -4.12 30.30
C GLY A 517 -16.74 -4.93 29.55
N THR A 518 -17.90 -4.34 29.23
CA THR A 518 -18.95 -4.97 28.40
C THR A 518 -19.64 -3.94 27.50
N THR A 519 -20.03 -4.33 26.30
CA THR A 519 -20.78 -3.42 25.41
C THR A 519 -22.25 -3.26 25.85
N GLY A 520 -22.81 -4.22 26.57
CA GLY A 520 -24.22 -4.21 26.98
C GLY A 520 -25.22 -4.23 25.84
N GLU A 521 -26.52 -4.14 26.16
CA GLU A 521 -27.62 -4.14 25.19
C GLU A 521 -27.64 -2.88 24.29
N ALA A 522 -26.99 -1.80 24.71
CA ALA A 522 -26.96 -0.54 23.97
C ALA A 522 -26.35 -0.70 22.56
N TYR A 523 -25.48 -1.70 22.37
CA TYR A 523 -24.83 -1.99 21.09
C TYR A 523 -25.26 -3.34 20.50
N ALA A 524 -26.40 -3.88 20.91
CA ALA A 524 -27.00 -5.07 20.28
C ALA A 524 -27.43 -4.83 18.83
N GLN A 525 -27.89 -3.61 18.55
CA GLN A 525 -28.38 -3.15 17.25
C GLN A 525 -27.95 -1.68 17.03
N PRO A 526 -27.98 -1.15 15.80
CA PRO A 526 -27.85 0.27 15.53
C PRO A 526 -28.85 1.09 16.35
N GLN A 527 -28.46 2.27 16.81
CA GLN A 527 -29.25 3.08 17.77
C GLN A 527 -30.30 3.98 17.11
N GLY A 528 -30.46 3.92 15.79
CA GLY A 528 -31.43 4.70 15.03
C GLY A 528 -31.04 6.18 14.88
N ARG A 529 -29.75 6.46 14.83
CA ARG A 529 -29.19 7.81 14.63
C ARG A 529 -29.28 8.27 13.19
N ILE A 530 -29.21 7.31 12.24
CA ILE A 530 -29.21 7.59 10.80
C ILE A 530 -30.39 6.86 10.15
N ARG A 531 -31.40 7.63 9.76
CA ARG A 531 -32.55 7.11 9.04
C ARG A 531 -32.40 7.35 7.54
N ILE A 532 -32.63 6.33 6.73
CA ILE A 532 -32.62 6.44 5.26
C ILE A 532 -34.04 6.29 4.75
N VAL A 533 -34.50 7.22 3.91
CA VAL A 533 -35.82 7.21 3.26
C VAL A 533 -35.66 7.34 1.74
N GLU A 534 -36.53 6.66 1.02
CA GLU A 534 -36.66 6.75 -0.44
C GLU A 534 -37.80 7.71 -0.82
N ASP A 535 -37.50 8.98 -1.04
CA ASP A 535 -38.52 9.99 -1.41
C ASP A 535 -38.10 10.82 -2.63
#